data_9294d2737c77c89b14a628e8e919ef48
#
_entry.id   9294d2737c77c89b14a628e8e919ef48
#
_cell.length_a   1.000
_cell.length_b   1.000
_cell.length_c   1.000
_cell.angle_alpha   90.00
_cell.angle_beta   90.00
_cell.angle_gamma   90.00
#
_symmetry.space_group_name_H-M   'P 1'
#
loop_
_entity.id
_entity.type
_entity.pdbx_description
1 polymer ?
#
loop_
_entity_poly.entity_id
_entity_poly.type
_entity_poly.pdbx_seq_one_letter_code
_entity_poly.pdbx_strand_id
1 'polypeptide(L)'
;NTFFVTVWLREILQWIYGLVHNYGIAVIIFTVLIRTVLTPFEVKSRKGMRKMSEIQPKLNKLQQKYGDDKQRLQQKQAELMKKEHYNPMSGCLPMLLQWPILFCMFYAMHDIANMELIEQAFAFLKGETPVYESFLWIKNVFMADSPFKTIAPDASAMISIGMNTWDHMLKTVSEADLATMLQHIRAAVPAAAELSASEIFNFTSNAALQTTINTYLLPTMQQMPTYIAQTAAVPGWKNVS
;
A
#
# COMPACT_ATOMS: atom_id res chain seq x y z
N ASN A 1 7.66 4.91 -13.78
CA ASN A 1 7.26 3.67 -14.50
C ASN A 1 6.16 2.97 -13.72
N THR A 2 4.98 3.53 -13.81
CA THR A 2 3.78 2.91 -13.22
C THR A 2 3.41 1.74 -14.13
N PHE A 3 3.48 0.53 -13.62
CA PHE A 3 3.03 -0.66 -14.37
C PHE A 3 1.60 -0.41 -14.82
N PHE A 4 1.30 -0.58 -16.10
CA PHE A 4 -0.03 -0.40 -16.68
C PHE A 4 -1.13 -1.09 -15.87
N VAL A 5 -0.84 -2.28 -15.37
CA VAL A 5 -1.76 -3.05 -14.51
C VAL A 5 -2.06 -2.34 -13.18
N THR A 6 -1.07 -1.67 -12.57
CA THR A 6 -1.27 -0.94 -11.30
C THR A 6 -2.21 0.25 -11.46
N VAL A 7 -2.07 0.99 -12.56
CA VAL A 7 -2.95 2.12 -12.89
C VAL A 7 -4.39 1.63 -13.05
N TRP A 8 -4.58 0.55 -13.80
CA TRP A 8 -5.91 -0.04 -14.06
C TRP A 8 -6.57 -0.55 -12.77
N LEU A 9 -5.80 -1.22 -11.92
CA LEU A 9 -6.30 -1.69 -10.62
C LEU A 9 -6.69 -0.52 -9.70
N ARG A 10 -5.89 0.56 -9.70
CA ARG A 10 -6.20 1.78 -8.94
C ARG A 10 -7.49 2.43 -9.44
N GLU A 11 -7.66 2.58 -10.74
CA GLU A 11 -8.87 3.17 -11.33
C GLU A 11 -10.13 2.37 -11.00
N ILE A 12 -10.06 1.03 -11.07
CA ILE A 12 -11.16 0.16 -10.68
C ILE A 12 -11.51 0.33 -9.19
N LEU A 13 -10.48 0.37 -8.33
CA LEU A 13 -10.69 0.56 -6.89
C LEU A 13 -11.31 1.94 -6.58
N GLN A 14 -10.83 2.99 -7.22
CA GLN A 14 -11.40 4.34 -7.08
C GLN A 14 -12.83 4.42 -7.63
N TRP A 15 -13.13 3.74 -8.72
CA TRP A 15 -14.50 3.66 -9.24
C TRP A 15 -15.45 2.96 -8.25
N ILE A 16 -15.02 1.83 -7.66
CA ILE A 16 -15.80 1.14 -6.62
C ILE A 16 -15.97 2.04 -5.38
N TYR A 17 -14.91 2.73 -4.97
CA TYR A 17 -14.95 3.69 -3.87
C TYR A 17 -15.97 4.80 -4.12
N GLY A 18 -16.02 5.37 -5.32
CA GLY A 18 -17.02 6.37 -5.73
C GLY A 18 -18.49 5.89 -5.62
N LEU A 19 -18.71 4.56 -5.67
CA LEU A 19 -20.06 3.99 -5.48
C LEU A 19 -20.40 3.75 -4.00
N VAL A 20 -19.43 3.34 -3.22
CA VAL A 20 -19.65 2.82 -1.84
C VAL A 20 -19.35 3.89 -0.78
N HIS A 21 -18.51 4.88 -1.09
CA HIS A 21 -18.05 5.94 -0.18
C HIS A 21 -17.47 5.42 1.14
N ASN A 22 -16.90 4.21 1.12
CA ASN A 22 -16.19 3.61 2.24
C ASN A 22 -15.05 2.73 1.71
N TYR A 23 -13.80 3.09 2.06
CA TYR A 23 -12.62 2.45 1.52
C TYR A 23 -12.51 0.97 1.92
N GLY A 24 -12.85 0.63 3.17
CA GLY A 24 -12.82 -0.75 3.64
C GLY A 24 -13.77 -1.66 2.87
N ILE A 25 -15.01 -1.19 2.61
CA ILE A 25 -15.99 -1.95 1.82
C ILE A 25 -15.54 -2.01 0.35
N ALA A 26 -15.00 -0.92 -0.20
CA ALA A 26 -14.48 -0.89 -1.56
C ALA A 26 -13.39 -1.95 -1.78
N VAL A 27 -12.46 -2.10 -0.84
CA VAL A 27 -11.39 -3.13 -0.88
C VAL A 27 -11.97 -4.55 -0.80
N ILE A 28 -13.01 -4.78 0.00
CA ILE A 28 -13.67 -6.09 0.07
C ILE A 28 -14.32 -6.44 -1.28
N ILE A 29 -15.12 -5.53 -1.84
CA ILE A 29 -15.78 -5.73 -3.14
C ILE A 29 -14.73 -5.97 -4.24
N PHE A 30 -13.70 -5.14 -4.28
CA PHE A 30 -12.59 -5.27 -5.22
C PHE A 30 -11.92 -6.64 -5.11
N THR A 31 -11.65 -7.09 -3.89
CA THR A 31 -11.03 -8.40 -3.64
C THR A 31 -11.91 -9.54 -4.12
N VAL A 32 -13.22 -9.49 -3.84
CA VAL A 32 -14.19 -10.49 -4.31
C VAL A 32 -14.23 -10.50 -5.84
N LEU A 33 -14.25 -9.35 -6.47
CA LEU A 33 -14.25 -9.23 -7.93
C LEU A 33 -13.01 -9.88 -8.56
N ILE A 34 -11.81 -9.51 -8.07
CA ILE A 34 -10.55 -10.09 -8.56
C ILE A 34 -10.53 -11.61 -8.33
N ARG A 35 -10.96 -12.08 -7.16
CA ARG A 35 -11.05 -13.52 -6.85
C ARG A 35 -11.99 -14.24 -7.81
N THR A 36 -13.15 -13.66 -8.12
CA THR A 36 -14.12 -14.24 -9.04
C THR A 36 -13.53 -14.38 -10.44
N VAL A 37 -12.84 -13.36 -10.94
CA VAL A 37 -12.15 -13.40 -12.25
C VAL A 37 -11.03 -14.45 -12.27
N LEU A 38 -10.32 -14.63 -11.16
CA LEU A 38 -9.21 -15.60 -11.07
C LEU A 38 -9.67 -17.05 -10.78
N THR A 39 -10.89 -17.25 -10.28
CA THR A 39 -11.44 -18.58 -9.90
C THR A 39 -11.32 -19.62 -11.02
N PRO A 40 -11.69 -19.37 -12.30
CA PRO A 40 -11.58 -20.39 -13.36
C PRO A 40 -10.11 -20.81 -13.56
N PHE A 41 -9.18 -19.91 -13.36
CA PHE A 41 -7.75 -20.17 -13.46
C PHE A 41 -7.26 -21.06 -12.30
N GLU A 42 -7.70 -20.74 -11.07
CA GLU A 42 -7.41 -21.53 -9.86
C GLU A 42 -7.97 -22.96 -9.95
N VAL A 43 -9.21 -23.11 -10.44
CA VAL A 43 -9.84 -24.44 -10.62
C VAL A 43 -9.03 -25.30 -11.59
N LYS A 44 -8.57 -24.73 -12.70
CA LYS A 44 -7.73 -25.44 -13.67
C LYS A 44 -6.41 -25.89 -13.06
N SER A 45 -5.81 -25.06 -12.24
CA SER A 45 -4.59 -25.36 -11.52
C SER A 45 -4.75 -26.42 -10.43
N ARG A 46 -5.83 -26.36 -9.66
CA ARG A 46 -6.12 -27.39 -8.63
C ARG A 46 -6.26 -28.79 -9.23
N LYS A 47 -6.75 -28.92 -10.49
CA LYS A 47 -6.75 -30.20 -11.21
C LYS A 47 -5.31 -30.70 -11.46
N GLY A 48 -4.37 -29.83 -11.78
CA GLY A 48 -2.95 -30.17 -11.91
C GLY A 48 -2.34 -30.66 -10.58
N MET A 49 -2.64 -29.97 -9.47
CA MET A 49 -2.15 -30.37 -8.14
C MET A 49 -2.71 -31.74 -7.69
N ARG A 50 -3.99 -32.05 -7.96
CA ARG A 50 -4.57 -33.38 -7.67
C ARG A 50 -3.83 -34.47 -8.44
N LYS A 51 -3.55 -34.23 -9.71
CA LYS A 51 -2.79 -35.19 -10.54
C LYS A 51 -1.38 -35.42 -10.01
N MET A 52 -0.72 -34.36 -9.48
CA MET A 52 0.57 -34.48 -8.79
C MET A 52 0.45 -35.41 -7.55
N SER A 53 -0.58 -35.21 -6.72
CA SER A 53 -0.83 -36.06 -5.55
C SER A 53 -1.02 -37.53 -5.90
N GLU A 54 -1.65 -37.84 -7.03
CA GLU A 54 -1.83 -39.20 -7.54
C GLU A 54 -0.51 -39.83 -8.04
N ILE A 55 0.39 -39.02 -8.60
CA ILE A 55 1.70 -39.44 -9.13
C ILE A 55 2.74 -39.57 -8.02
N GLN A 56 2.60 -38.83 -6.91
CA GLN A 56 3.55 -38.79 -5.80
C GLN A 56 3.96 -40.17 -5.27
N PRO A 57 3.05 -41.16 -5.00
CA PRO A 57 3.44 -42.47 -4.54
C PRO A 57 4.25 -43.26 -5.58
N LYS A 58 4.03 -43.01 -6.89
CA LYS A 58 4.84 -43.62 -7.96
C LYS A 58 6.23 -42.99 -8.01
N LEU A 59 6.36 -41.68 -7.80
CA LEU A 59 7.64 -40.99 -7.71
C LEU A 59 8.46 -41.46 -6.50
N ASN A 60 7.82 -41.65 -5.33
CA ASN A 60 8.49 -42.16 -4.14
C ASN A 60 9.04 -43.59 -4.35
N LYS A 61 8.28 -44.46 -5.03
CA LYS A 61 8.77 -45.80 -5.40
C LYS A 61 9.98 -45.76 -6.35
N LEU A 62 9.99 -44.84 -7.31
CA LEU A 62 11.15 -44.61 -8.18
C LEU A 62 12.36 -44.13 -7.41
N GLN A 63 12.15 -43.21 -6.46
CA GLN A 63 13.19 -42.66 -5.61
C GLN A 63 13.80 -43.76 -4.70
N GLN A 64 12.99 -44.64 -4.14
CA GLN A 64 13.48 -45.79 -3.37
C GLN A 64 14.26 -46.80 -4.23
N LYS A 65 13.86 -46.99 -5.51
CA LYS A 65 14.49 -47.94 -6.39
C LYS A 65 15.80 -47.45 -7.04
N TYR A 66 15.90 -46.15 -7.33
CA TYR A 66 16.98 -45.55 -8.10
C TYR A 66 17.67 -44.41 -7.35
N GLY A 67 17.51 -44.29 -6.01
CA GLY A 67 18.01 -43.21 -5.20
C GLY A 67 19.53 -42.98 -5.28
N ASP A 68 20.28 -44.07 -5.49
CA ASP A 68 21.73 -44.02 -5.61
C ASP A 68 22.22 -43.55 -6.99
N ASP A 69 21.39 -43.66 -8.04
CA ASP A 69 21.71 -43.23 -9.39
C ASP A 69 20.82 -42.06 -9.81
N LYS A 70 21.33 -40.85 -9.52
CA LYS A 70 20.60 -39.59 -9.80
C LYS A 70 20.23 -39.40 -11.27
N GLN A 71 21.05 -39.85 -12.20
CA GLN A 71 20.79 -39.69 -13.64
C GLN A 71 19.63 -40.60 -14.09
N ARG A 72 19.68 -41.87 -13.69
CA ARG A 72 18.56 -42.82 -13.97
C ARG A 72 17.27 -42.40 -13.29
N LEU A 73 17.38 -41.88 -12.05
CA LEU A 73 16.19 -41.40 -11.32
C LEU A 73 15.51 -40.26 -12.09
N GLN A 74 16.28 -39.24 -12.53
CA GLN A 74 15.73 -38.12 -13.31
C GLN A 74 15.10 -38.57 -14.62
N GLN A 75 15.75 -39.50 -15.37
CA GLN A 75 15.20 -40.06 -16.59
C GLN A 75 13.88 -40.79 -16.34
N LYS A 76 13.81 -41.66 -15.32
CA LYS A 76 12.60 -42.38 -14.97
C LYS A 76 11.46 -41.49 -14.44
N GLN A 77 11.80 -40.46 -13.73
CA GLN A 77 10.82 -39.42 -13.32
C GLN A 77 10.28 -38.68 -14.53
N ALA A 78 11.14 -38.26 -15.47
CA ALA A 78 10.69 -37.60 -16.71
C ALA A 78 9.83 -38.52 -17.59
N GLU A 79 10.19 -39.82 -17.74
CA GLU A 79 9.41 -40.80 -18.44
C GLU A 79 8.02 -40.99 -17.80
N LEU A 80 7.95 -41.10 -16.45
CA LEU A 80 6.70 -41.22 -15.71
C LEU A 80 5.80 -39.99 -15.92
N MET A 81 6.38 -38.79 -15.81
CA MET A 81 5.63 -37.52 -16.02
C MET A 81 5.07 -37.44 -17.44
N LYS A 82 5.88 -37.82 -18.46
CA LYS A 82 5.40 -37.89 -19.85
C LYS A 82 4.30 -38.92 -20.06
N LYS A 83 4.44 -40.11 -19.46
CA LYS A 83 3.45 -41.20 -19.56
C LYS A 83 2.11 -40.80 -18.93
N GLU A 84 2.15 -40.11 -17.81
CA GLU A 84 0.96 -39.65 -17.09
C GLU A 84 0.42 -38.33 -17.67
N HIS A 85 1.02 -37.79 -18.77
CA HIS A 85 0.66 -36.49 -19.34
C HIS A 85 0.62 -35.36 -18.28
N TYR A 86 1.55 -35.42 -17.33
CA TYR A 86 1.65 -34.43 -16.28
C TYR A 86 2.74 -33.39 -16.58
N ASN A 87 2.35 -32.11 -16.55
CA ASN A 87 3.30 -31.02 -16.64
C ASN A 87 3.53 -30.43 -15.23
N PRO A 88 4.75 -30.53 -14.67
CA PRO A 88 5.04 -30.04 -13.32
C PRO A 88 4.79 -28.53 -13.17
N MET A 89 4.89 -27.77 -14.26
CA MET A 89 4.62 -26.34 -14.22
C MET A 89 3.13 -26.00 -14.06
N SER A 90 2.22 -26.94 -14.37
CA SER A 90 0.78 -26.69 -14.22
C SER A 90 0.34 -26.56 -12.75
N GLY A 91 1.08 -27.16 -11.82
CA GLY A 91 0.81 -27.08 -10.38
C GLY A 91 1.31 -25.81 -9.71
N CYS A 92 2.44 -25.24 -10.17
CA CYS A 92 3.03 -24.03 -9.59
C CYS A 92 2.60 -22.73 -10.33
N LEU A 93 2.00 -22.85 -11.51
CA LEU A 93 1.58 -21.72 -12.34
C LEU A 93 0.69 -20.69 -11.61
N PRO A 94 -0.31 -21.08 -10.79
CA PRO A 94 -1.12 -20.10 -10.07
C PRO A 94 -0.32 -19.33 -9.04
N MET A 95 0.62 -19.97 -8.37
CA MET A 95 1.49 -19.29 -7.42
C MET A 95 2.35 -18.25 -8.14
N LEU A 96 2.91 -18.58 -9.29
CA LEU A 96 3.68 -17.64 -10.12
C LEU A 96 2.83 -16.48 -10.64
N LEU A 97 1.57 -16.72 -10.98
CA LEU A 97 0.64 -15.68 -11.44
C LEU A 97 0.14 -14.81 -10.28
N GLN A 98 -0.03 -15.38 -9.09
CA GLN A 98 -0.52 -14.67 -7.91
C GLN A 98 0.45 -13.59 -7.42
N TRP A 99 1.77 -13.83 -7.49
CA TRP A 99 2.78 -12.89 -7.01
C TRP A 99 2.74 -11.52 -7.71
N PRO A 100 2.79 -11.44 -9.06
CA PRO A 100 2.68 -10.14 -9.74
C PRO A 100 1.39 -9.39 -9.40
N ILE A 101 0.26 -10.11 -9.32
CA ILE A 101 -1.04 -9.50 -8.97
C ILE A 101 -1.01 -8.94 -7.55
N LEU A 102 -0.45 -9.71 -6.59
CA LEU A 102 -0.30 -9.28 -5.21
C LEU A 102 0.56 -8.01 -5.11
N PHE A 103 1.70 -7.98 -5.79
CA PHE A 103 2.56 -6.81 -5.81
C PHE A 103 1.89 -5.59 -6.46
N CYS A 104 1.23 -5.77 -7.61
CA CYS A 104 0.50 -4.67 -8.24
C CYS A 104 -0.60 -4.11 -7.34
N MET A 105 -1.34 -4.98 -6.65
CA MET A 105 -2.38 -4.57 -5.71
C MET A 105 -1.78 -3.84 -4.49
N PHE A 106 -0.67 -4.37 -3.95
CA PHE A 106 0.03 -3.74 -2.83
C PHE A 106 0.52 -2.32 -3.21
N TYR A 107 1.12 -2.16 -4.38
CA TYR A 107 1.55 -0.84 -4.85
C TYR A 107 0.38 0.12 -5.07
N ALA A 108 -0.73 -0.36 -5.65
CA ALA A 108 -1.91 0.47 -5.86
C ALA A 108 -2.51 0.98 -4.54
N MET A 109 -2.64 0.10 -3.53
CA MET A 109 -3.14 0.46 -2.21
C MET A 109 -2.19 1.40 -1.47
N HIS A 110 -0.88 1.16 -1.59
CA HIS A 110 0.14 2.00 -0.97
C HIS A 110 0.17 3.40 -1.59
N ASP A 111 -0.03 3.52 -2.89
CA ASP A 111 -0.10 4.79 -3.61
C ASP A 111 -1.30 5.62 -3.14
N ILE A 112 -2.48 5.00 -3.04
CA ILE A 112 -3.68 5.65 -2.52
C ILE A 112 -3.48 6.09 -1.05
N ALA A 113 -2.95 5.22 -0.21
CA ALA A 113 -2.70 5.54 1.19
C ALA A 113 -1.75 6.73 1.36
N ASN A 114 -0.70 6.81 0.53
CA ASN A 114 0.23 7.92 0.54
C ASN A 114 -0.45 9.25 0.13
N MET A 115 -1.32 9.23 -0.89
CA MET A 115 -2.06 10.42 -1.32
C MET A 115 -3.00 10.91 -0.23
N GLU A 116 -3.75 10.01 0.40
CA GLU A 116 -4.66 10.32 1.50
C GLU A 116 -3.92 10.91 2.73
N LEU A 117 -2.75 10.36 3.07
CA LEU A 117 -1.94 10.89 4.17
C LEU A 117 -1.44 12.31 3.89
N ILE A 118 -1.07 12.62 2.64
CA ILE A 118 -0.68 13.99 2.24
C ILE A 118 -1.89 14.92 2.31
N GLU A 119 -3.06 14.48 1.83
CA GLU A 119 -4.30 15.26 1.88
C GLU A 119 -4.68 15.59 3.32
N GLN A 120 -4.59 14.61 4.23
CA GLN A 120 -4.79 14.83 5.66
C GLN A 120 -3.77 15.84 6.23
N ALA A 121 -2.50 15.76 5.85
CA ALA A 121 -1.49 16.73 6.28
C ALA A 121 -1.79 18.13 5.74
N PHE A 122 -2.20 18.27 4.49
CA PHE A 122 -2.60 19.55 3.91
C PHE A 122 -3.86 20.13 4.56
N ALA A 123 -4.84 19.28 4.90
CA ALA A 123 -6.02 19.73 5.65
C ALA A 123 -5.63 20.35 7.00
N PHE A 124 -4.72 19.72 7.75
CA PHE A 124 -4.20 20.33 8.99
C PHE A 124 -3.50 21.65 8.74
N LEU A 125 -2.67 21.75 7.71
CA LEU A 125 -1.96 22.98 7.37
C LEU A 125 -2.91 24.12 6.95
N LYS A 126 -4.08 23.79 6.41
CA LYS A 126 -5.16 24.75 6.13
C LYS A 126 -5.95 25.14 7.38
N GLY A 127 -5.74 24.46 8.50
CA GLY A 127 -6.51 24.63 9.73
C GLY A 127 -7.84 23.87 9.72
N GLU A 128 -8.05 23.00 8.76
CA GLU A 128 -9.23 22.14 8.62
C GLU A 128 -9.09 20.86 9.41
N THR A 129 -10.22 20.21 9.72
CA THR A 129 -10.22 18.86 10.29
C THR A 129 -10.27 17.85 9.13
N PRO A 130 -9.24 17.02 8.94
CA PRO A 130 -9.26 16.04 7.88
C PRO A 130 -10.38 15.01 8.09
N VAL A 131 -10.96 14.56 7.01
CA VAL A 131 -11.93 13.45 7.01
C VAL A 131 -11.16 12.15 7.02
N TYR A 132 -11.37 11.33 8.04
CA TYR A 132 -10.74 10.02 8.14
C TYR A 132 -11.63 8.93 7.59
N GLU A 133 -11.06 8.09 6.75
CA GLU A 133 -11.70 6.86 6.34
C GLU A 133 -11.67 5.84 7.47
N SER A 134 -12.84 5.57 8.05
CA SER A 134 -12.99 4.62 9.15
C SER A 134 -13.58 3.30 8.67
N PHE A 135 -13.14 2.19 9.27
CA PHE A 135 -13.68 0.87 9.01
C PHE A 135 -13.74 0.04 10.28
N LEU A 136 -14.93 -0.39 10.70
CA LEU A 136 -15.20 -1.09 11.94
C LEU A 136 -14.67 -0.30 13.16
N TRP A 137 -13.62 -0.81 13.82
CA TRP A 137 -12.98 -0.15 14.98
C TRP A 137 -11.78 0.74 14.59
N ILE A 138 -11.32 0.65 13.33
CA ILE A 138 -10.19 1.42 12.82
C ILE A 138 -10.70 2.83 12.49
N LYS A 139 -10.10 3.84 13.10
CA LYS A 139 -10.49 5.24 12.89
C LYS A 139 -9.87 5.85 11.63
N ASN A 140 -8.66 5.44 11.27
CA ASN A 140 -7.98 5.85 10.05
C ASN A 140 -7.37 4.62 9.39
N VAL A 141 -7.96 4.16 8.29
CA VAL A 141 -7.51 2.95 7.55
C VAL A 141 -6.11 3.12 6.95
N PHE A 142 -5.68 4.35 6.72
CA PHE A 142 -4.39 4.66 6.11
C PHE A 142 -3.23 4.78 7.11
N MET A 143 -3.54 4.83 8.40
CA MET A 143 -2.52 4.82 9.46
C MET A 143 -2.47 3.44 10.15
N ALA A 144 -1.28 3.08 10.63
CA ALA A 144 -1.14 1.84 11.39
C ALA A 144 -2.00 1.90 12.66
N ASP A 145 -2.95 0.98 12.79
CA ASP A 145 -3.76 0.81 14.01
C ASP A 145 -2.89 0.24 15.11
N SER A 146 -2.23 1.12 15.83
CA SER A 146 -1.29 0.80 16.90
C SER A 146 -1.61 1.63 18.12
N PRO A 147 -1.55 1.01 19.31
CA PRO A 147 -1.72 1.70 20.56
C PRO A 147 -0.67 2.82 20.81
N PHE A 148 0.42 2.81 20.09
CA PHE A 148 1.53 3.76 20.23
C PHE A 148 1.54 4.85 19.15
N LYS A 149 0.61 4.83 18.19
CA LYS A 149 0.54 5.81 17.09
C LYS A 149 -0.74 6.65 17.17
N THR A 150 -0.62 7.90 16.72
CA THR A 150 -1.76 8.81 16.59
C THR A 150 -2.59 8.47 15.35
N ILE A 151 -3.84 8.94 15.32
CA ILE A 151 -4.71 8.83 14.15
C ILE A 151 -4.24 9.78 13.04
N ALA A 152 -3.67 10.93 13.44
CA ALA A 152 -3.12 11.93 12.54
C ALA A 152 -1.75 11.52 11.98
N PRO A 153 -1.39 11.93 10.76
CA PRO A 153 -0.09 11.66 10.16
C PRO A 153 1.06 12.16 11.04
N ASP A 154 2.01 11.27 11.34
CA ASP A 154 3.24 11.59 12.06
C ASP A 154 4.42 11.82 11.09
N ALA A 155 5.55 12.33 11.62
CA ALA A 155 6.74 12.57 10.82
C ALA A 155 7.22 11.31 10.08
N SER A 156 7.16 10.14 10.74
CA SER A 156 7.64 8.89 10.17
C SER A 156 6.78 8.43 8.99
N ALA A 157 5.46 8.58 9.09
CA ALA A 157 4.53 8.29 8.01
C ALA A 157 4.76 9.25 6.82
N MET A 158 4.87 10.54 7.07
CA MET A 158 5.08 11.55 6.04
C MET A 158 6.42 11.40 5.31
N ILE A 159 7.52 11.13 6.03
CA ILE A 159 8.86 10.93 5.44
C ILE A 159 8.94 9.65 4.59
N SER A 160 8.15 8.63 4.92
CA SER A 160 8.12 7.39 4.15
C SER A 160 7.48 7.54 2.76
N ILE A 161 6.74 8.62 2.53
CA ILE A 161 6.09 8.90 1.25
C ILE A 161 7.12 9.41 0.24
N GLY A 162 7.08 8.88 -0.97
CA GLY A 162 8.01 9.28 -2.04
C GLY A 162 7.84 10.74 -2.47
N MET A 163 8.96 11.41 -2.77
CA MET A 163 9.02 12.81 -3.20
C MET A 163 8.09 13.13 -4.37
N ASN A 164 8.00 12.22 -5.35
CA ASN A 164 7.14 12.41 -6.53
C ASN A 164 5.66 12.51 -6.15
N THR A 165 5.22 11.79 -5.11
CA THR A 165 3.84 11.86 -4.63
C THR A 165 3.57 13.20 -3.95
N TRP A 166 4.52 13.69 -3.14
CA TRP A 166 4.43 15.03 -2.54
C TRP A 166 4.36 16.14 -3.60
N ASP A 167 5.25 16.10 -4.60
CA ASP A 167 5.27 17.09 -5.69
C ASP A 167 3.98 17.02 -6.53
N HIS A 168 3.48 15.83 -6.80
CA HIS A 168 2.21 15.64 -7.50
C HIS A 168 1.04 16.24 -6.71
N MET A 169 0.92 15.90 -5.43
CA MET A 169 -0.16 16.38 -4.58
C MET A 169 -0.11 17.91 -4.38
N LEU A 170 1.08 18.49 -4.23
CA LEU A 170 1.22 19.92 -4.13
C LEU A 170 0.70 20.67 -5.38
N LYS A 171 0.90 20.11 -6.56
CA LYS A 171 0.40 20.67 -7.83
C LYS A 171 -1.12 20.60 -7.99
N THR A 172 -1.80 19.74 -7.20
CA THR A 172 -3.27 19.66 -7.19
C THR A 172 -3.92 20.68 -6.22
N VAL A 173 -3.13 21.29 -5.33
CA VAL A 173 -3.61 22.27 -4.37
C VAL A 173 -3.96 23.57 -5.08
N SER A 174 -5.08 24.18 -4.74
CA SER A 174 -5.46 25.49 -5.27
C SER A 174 -4.51 26.59 -4.79
N GLU A 175 -4.36 27.67 -5.57
CA GLU A 175 -3.51 28.81 -5.16
C GLU A 175 -3.98 29.44 -3.84
N ALA A 176 -5.29 29.49 -3.59
CA ALA A 176 -5.86 29.99 -2.36
C ALA A 176 -5.49 29.13 -1.14
N ASP A 177 -5.60 27.80 -1.29
CA ASP A 177 -5.22 26.87 -0.24
C ASP A 177 -3.72 26.92 0.04
N LEU A 178 -2.91 26.98 -1.01
CA LEU A 178 -1.45 27.14 -0.89
C LEU A 178 -1.09 28.41 -0.12
N ALA A 179 -1.75 29.53 -0.42
CA ALA A 179 -1.54 30.79 0.29
C ALA A 179 -1.89 30.67 1.77
N THR A 180 -3.02 29.98 2.09
CA THR A 180 -3.45 29.72 3.46
C THR A 180 -2.43 28.86 4.22
N MET A 181 -1.97 27.78 3.60
CA MET A 181 -0.94 26.90 4.19
C MET A 181 0.35 27.67 4.47
N LEU A 182 0.81 28.49 3.50
CA LEU A 182 2.00 29.33 3.67
C LEU A 182 1.84 30.34 4.80
N GLN A 183 0.68 30.96 4.92
CA GLN A 183 0.38 31.89 6.01
C GLN A 183 0.51 31.20 7.38
N HIS A 184 -0.05 30.01 7.53
CA HIS A 184 0.03 29.25 8.76
C HIS A 184 1.47 28.78 9.05
N ILE A 185 2.21 28.31 8.04
CA ILE A 185 3.61 27.93 8.19
C ILE A 185 4.48 29.11 8.65
N ARG A 186 4.31 30.28 8.02
CA ARG A 186 5.07 31.50 8.38
C ARG A 186 4.72 32.00 9.78
N ALA A 187 3.45 31.84 10.20
CA ALA A 187 3.04 32.20 11.54
C ALA A 187 3.61 31.27 12.61
N ALA A 188 3.67 29.95 12.31
CA ALA A 188 4.14 28.94 13.23
C ALA A 188 5.68 28.84 13.31
N VAL A 189 6.35 29.08 12.19
CA VAL A 189 7.81 28.93 12.03
C VAL A 189 8.43 30.26 11.59
N PRO A 190 8.98 31.06 12.49
CA PRO A 190 9.55 32.39 12.14
C PRO A 190 10.65 32.33 11.07
N ALA A 191 11.40 31.24 11.01
CA ALA A 191 12.43 31.01 9.98
C ALA A 191 11.85 30.91 8.55
N ALA A 192 10.55 30.68 8.41
CA ALA A 192 9.87 30.57 7.12
C ALA A 192 9.27 31.92 6.65
N ALA A 193 9.38 33.00 7.44
CA ALA A 193 8.66 34.25 7.19
C ALA A 193 8.97 34.88 5.82
N GLU A 194 10.23 34.80 5.37
CA GLU A 194 10.68 35.39 4.11
C GLU A 194 10.85 34.35 2.97
N LEU A 195 10.62 33.08 3.26
CA LEU A 195 10.80 32.01 2.27
C LEU A 195 9.65 31.95 1.26
N SER A 196 10.00 31.65 0.01
CA SER A 196 9.02 31.35 -1.04
C SER A 196 8.38 29.98 -0.87
N ALA A 197 7.27 29.74 -1.57
CA ALA A 197 6.61 28.42 -1.58
C ALA A 197 7.55 27.30 -2.03
N SER A 198 8.39 27.54 -3.04
CA SER A 198 9.34 26.57 -3.57
C SER A 198 10.50 26.25 -2.62
N GLU A 199 10.83 27.15 -1.71
CA GLU A 199 11.86 26.92 -0.69
C GLU A 199 11.29 26.14 0.50
N ILE A 200 10.05 26.43 0.91
CA ILE A 200 9.35 25.71 1.98
C ILE A 200 8.98 24.29 1.53
N PHE A 201 8.33 24.16 0.37
CA PHE A 201 7.92 22.86 -0.19
C PHE A 201 9.00 22.30 -1.13
N ASN A 202 10.16 21.98 -0.57
CA ASN A 202 11.29 21.48 -1.34
C ASN A 202 11.33 19.95 -1.31
N PHE A 203 10.95 19.32 -2.43
CA PHE A 203 10.90 17.86 -2.60
C PHE A 203 11.94 17.33 -3.59
N THR A 204 13.04 18.07 -3.80
CA THR A 204 14.07 17.71 -4.78
C THR A 204 14.98 16.57 -4.34
N SER A 205 15.07 16.30 -3.05
CA SER A 205 15.85 15.22 -2.47
C SER A 205 15.21 14.69 -1.17
N ASN A 206 15.59 13.48 -0.75
CA ASN A 206 15.11 12.92 0.52
C ASN A 206 15.53 13.79 1.73
N ALA A 207 16.71 14.38 1.70
CA ALA A 207 17.16 15.28 2.75
C ALA A 207 16.33 16.58 2.78
N ALA A 208 16.03 17.15 1.60
CA ALA A 208 15.16 18.31 1.48
C ALA A 208 13.74 18.00 1.95
N LEU A 209 13.17 16.85 1.57
CA LEU A 209 11.86 16.39 2.04
C LEU A 209 11.83 16.26 3.58
N GLN A 210 12.83 15.63 4.17
CA GLN A 210 12.92 15.51 5.63
C GLN A 210 13.01 16.88 6.31
N THR A 211 13.79 17.82 5.75
CA THR A 211 13.86 19.18 6.24
C THR A 211 12.51 19.88 6.14
N THR A 212 11.84 19.80 5.00
CA THR A 212 10.50 20.35 4.80
C THR A 212 9.52 19.84 5.85
N ILE A 213 9.45 18.53 6.05
CA ILE A 213 8.51 17.90 6.98
C ILE A 213 8.86 18.30 8.43
N ASN A 214 10.11 18.13 8.85
CA ASN A 214 10.49 18.31 10.25
C ASN A 214 10.60 19.79 10.66
N THR A 215 10.96 20.68 9.74
CA THR A 215 11.17 22.09 10.05
C THR A 215 9.93 22.93 9.82
N TYR A 216 9.15 22.63 8.79
CA TYR A 216 8.02 23.48 8.40
C TYR A 216 6.66 22.83 8.63
N LEU A 217 6.42 21.62 8.10
CA LEU A 217 5.08 21.04 8.12
C LEU A 217 4.68 20.56 9.51
N LEU A 218 5.48 19.71 10.14
CA LEU A 218 5.15 19.12 11.42
C LEU A 218 5.02 20.14 12.56
N PRO A 219 5.94 21.11 12.74
CA PRO A 219 5.80 22.13 13.77
C PRO A 219 4.56 23.01 13.58
N THR A 220 4.18 23.29 12.33
CA THR A 220 2.95 24.01 12.02
C THR A 220 1.72 23.19 12.39
N MET A 221 1.65 21.92 11.97
CA MET A 221 0.53 21.03 12.31
C MET A 221 0.37 20.88 13.83
N GLN A 222 1.47 20.75 14.58
CA GLN A 222 1.45 20.60 16.03
C GLN A 222 0.92 21.84 16.77
N GLN A 223 0.92 23.01 16.16
CA GLN A 223 0.33 24.23 16.70
C GLN A 223 -1.16 24.39 16.34
N MET A 224 -1.65 23.61 15.34
CA MET A 224 -3.05 23.70 14.94
C MET A 224 -3.99 23.07 15.97
N PRO A 225 -5.06 23.78 16.39
CA PRO A 225 -6.03 23.21 17.34
C PRO A 225 -6.66 21.91 16.86
N THR A 226 -6.88 21.79 15.54
CA THR A 226 -7.41 20.59 14.89
C THR A 226 -6.50 19.38 15.05
N TYR A 227 -5.18 19.56 14.85
CA TYR A 227 -4.18 18.51 15.05
C TYR A 227 -4.06 18.11 16.53
N ILE A 228 -4.00 19.11 17.42
CA ILE A 228 -3.94 18.88 18.87
C ILE A 228 -5.15 18.09 19.35
N ALA A 229 -6.36 18.45 18.90
CA ALA A 229 -7.58 17.73 19.24
C ALA A 229 -7.55 16.26 18.81
N GLN A 230 -7.05 15.97 17.61
CA GLN A 230 -6.96 14.61 17.07
C GLN A 230 -5.86 13.77 17.74
N THR A 231 -4.75 14.36 18.11
CA THR A 231 -3.68 13.69 18.85
C THR A 231 -4.00 13.54 20.35
N ALA A 232 -4.81 14.44 20.90
CA ALA A 232 -5.27 14.38 22.30
C ALA A 232 -6.40 13.37 22.51
N ALA A 233 -7.18 13.07 21.47
CA ALA A 233 -8.35 12.21 21.55
C ALA A 233 -8.04 10.70 21.58
N VAL A 234 -6.76 10.30 21.69
CA VAL A 234 -6.37 8.90 21.90
C VAL A 234 -6.45 8.60 23.41
N PRO A 235 -7.55 7.99 23.90
CA PRO A 235 -7.70 7.72 25.32
C PRO A 235 -6.65 6.70 25.79
N GLY A 236 -5.89 7.04 26.80
CA GLY A 236 -5.03 6.11 27.52
C GLY A 236 -3.56 6.02 27.10
N TRP A 237 -3.12 6.73 26.07
CA TRP A 237 -1.77 6.55 25.50
C TRP A 237 -0.79 7.71 25.79
N LYS A 238 -1.22 8.77 26.44
CA LYS A 238 -0.36 9.93 26.80
C LYS A 238 0.73 9.64 27.85
N ASN A 239 0.71 8.49 28.50
CA ASN A 239 1.58 8.20 29.65
C ASN A 239 2.60 7.08 29.40
N VAL A 240 2.86 6.73 28.15
CA VAL A 240 3.93 5.78 27.82
C VAL A 240 4.99 6.53 27.02
N SER A 241 5.71 7.41 27.70
CA SER A 241 6.98 8.00 27.25
C SER A 241 8.12 7.41 28.06
#